data_a0adfe287db9c6582ec8247cb86b6001
#
_entry.id   a0adfe287db9c6582ec8247cb86b6001
#
_cell.length_a   1.000
_cell.length_b   1.000
_cell.length_c   1.000
_cell.angle_alpha   90.00
_cell.angle_beta   90.00
_cell.angle_gamma   90.00
#
_symmetry.space_group_name_H-M   'P 1'
#
loop_
_entity.id
_entity.type
_entity.pdbx_description
1 polymer ?
#
loop_
_entity_poly.entity_id
_entity_poly.type
_entity_poly.pdbx_seq_one_letter_code
_entity_poly.pdbx_strand_id
1 'polypeptide(L)'
;MTCSILVGGAWGDEGKGKCITYLCGNDKPDIIARAGVGPNAGHSVEFNGEKYGLRLIPSGFVHTDAKLMIGAGVLVDKDVLFKEFEDLKKYNVKERTFVDPRCAIITKDHRERDKKSEHLAKKIGSTGSGCGPANSDRVLRTVKLANDVPELEDYLADVSLETNDVLDNGGDVFIEGCIISLLWNLSICN
;
A
#
# COMPACT_ATOMS: atom_id res chain seq x y z
N MET A 1 16.37 16.60 -2.78
CA MET A 1 16.10 15.33 -3.47
C MET A 1 16.55 14.16 -2.60
N THR A 2 15.61 13.45 -2.03
CA THR A 2 15.90 12.29 -1.17
C THR A 2 14.85 11.20 -1.38
N CYS A 3 15.28 9.97 -1.57
CA CYS A 3 14.39 8.81 -1.53
C CYS A 3 14.67 8.03 -0.24
N SER A 4 13.73 8.08 0.70
CA SER A 4 13.82 7.37 1.97
C SER A 4 12.92 6.14 1.96
N ILE A 5 13.47 4.98 2.30
CA ILE A 5 12.72 3.72 2.34
C ILE A 5 12.70 3.19 3.76
N LEU A 6 11.51 3.03 4.34
CA LEU A 6 11.32 2.41 5.64
C LEU A 6 10.85 0.98 5.49
N VAL A 7 11.63 0.04 5.97
CA VAL A 7 11.31 -1.40 5.96
C VAL A 7 11.35 -2.00 7.35
N GLY A 8 10.58 -3.07 7.57
CA GLY A 8 10.64 -3.82 8.80
C GLY A 8 11.85 -4.76 8.82
N GLY A 9 12.66 -4.70 9.89
CA GLY A 9 13.82 -5.57 10.08
C GLY A 9 13.52 -6.88 10.79
N ALA A 10 12.29 -7.10 11.25
CA ALA A 10 11.88 -8.28 11.98
C ALA A 10 10.59 -8.91 11.40
N TRP A 11 9.75 -9.47 12.23
CA TRP A 11 8.59 -10.26 11.81
C TRP A 11 7.27 -9.49 11.80
N GLY A 12 7.31 -8.18 11.87
CA GLY A 12 6.15 -7.29 11.98
C GLY A 12 6.08 -6.60 13.34
N ASP A 13 5.09 -5.74 13.51
CA ASP A 13 4.82 -4.98 14.75
C ASP A 13 5.97 -4.07 15.23
N GLU A 14 6.81 -3.61 14.29
CA GLU A 14 7.94 -2.72 14.58
C GLU A 14 7.53 -1.24 14.71
N GLY A 15 6.25 -0.94 14.60
CA GLY A 15 5.75 0.44 14.68
C GLY A 15 6.03 1.29 13.45
N LYS A 16 6.22 0.69 12.26
CA LYS A 16 6.50 1.41 10.99
C LYS A 16 5.53 2.56 10.73
N GLY A 17 4.22 2.33 10.93
CA GLY A 17 3.22 3.36 10.75
C GLY A 17 3.47 4.62 11.59
N LYS A 18 3.87 4.47 12.85
CA LYS A 18 4.22 5.60 13.74
C LYS A 18 5.49 6.31 13.25
N CYS A 19 6.51 5.54 12.85
CA CYS A 19 7.76 6.11 12.33
C CYS A 19 7.51 6.92 11.05
N ILE A 20 6.75 6.37 10.10
CA ILE A 20 6.40 7.08 8.85
C ILE A 20 5.61 8.35 9.15
N THR A 21 4.60 8.28 10.00
CA THR A 21 3.79 9.45 10.38
C THR A 21 4.67 10.56 10.98
N TYR A 22 5.59 10.20 11.87
CA TYR A 22 6.51 11.16 12.48
C TYR A 22 7.48 11.78 11.46
N LEU A 23 8.11 10.95 10.64
CA LEU A 23 9.07 11.41 9.63
C LEU A 23 8.38 12.29 8.57
N CYS A 24 7.23 11.87 8.05
CA CYS A 24 6.48 12.69 7.08
C CYS A 24 6.03 14.04 7.65
N GLY A 25 5.73 14.10 8.95
CA GLY A 25 5.41 15.35 9.61
C GLY A 25 6.58 16.33 9.71
N ASN A 26 7.81 15.81 9.81
CA ASN A 26 9.04 16.62 9.88
C ASN A 26 9.61 16.94 8.50
N ASP A 27 9.77 15.92 7.65
CA ASP A 27 10.51 16.00 6.40
C ASP A 27 9.64 16.47 5.22
N LYS A 28 8.30 16.37 5.36
CA LYS A 28 7.29 16.83 4.40
C LYS A 28 7.56 16.40 2.96
N PRO A 29 7.65 15.09 2.68
CA PRO A 29 7.93 14.60 1.34
C PRO A 29 6.81 14.94 0.36
N ASP A 30 7.14 15.07 -0.92
CA ASP A 30 6.17 15.33 -2.00
C ASP A 30 5.33 14.09 -2.32
N ILE A 31 5.94 12.90 -2.19
CA ILE A 31 5.29 11.62 -2.39
C ILE A 31 5.51 10.69 -1.19
N ILE A 32 4.43 10.03 -0.77
CA ILE A 32 4.49 8.93 0.17
C ILE A 32 3.91 7.70 -0.52
N ALA A 33 4.79 6.75 -0.86
CA ALA A 33 4.41 5.56 -1.59
C ALA A 33 4.34 4.34 -0.68
N ARG A 34 3.35 3.48 -0.89
CA ARG A 34 3.29 2.17 -0.28
C ARG A 34 3.87 1.12 -1.21
N ALA A 35 4.82 0.35 -0.71
CA ALA A 35 5.35 -0.84 -1.37
C ALA A 35 5.11 -2.06 -0.49
N GLY A 36 4.84 -3.22 -1.11
CA GLY A 36 4.66 -4.46 -0.37
C GLY A 36 3.43 -5.23 -0.77
N VAL A 37 3.00 -6.21 0.05
CA VAL A 37 2.07 -7.24 -0.42
C VAL A 37 0.62 -6.75 -0.54
N GLY A 38 0.06 -6.10 0.47
CA GLY A 38 -1.33 -5.68 0.39
C GLY A 38 -2.03 -5.57 1.76
N PRO A 39 -3.36 -5.70 1.81
CA PRO A 39 -4.17 -5.40 2.99
C PRO A 39 -4.06 -6.42 4.14
N ASN A 40 -3.24 -7.44 4.02
CA ASN A 40 -2.88 -8.35 5.11
C ASN A 40 -1.96 -7.68 6.16
N ALA A 41 -1.24 -6.65 5.78
CA ALA A 41 -0.38 -5.88 6.69
C ALA A 41 -1.13 -4.64 7.20
N GLY A 42 -1.55 -4.67 8.46
CA GLY A 42 -2.15 -3.52 9.13
C GLY A 42 -1.08 -2.56 9.67
N HIS A 43 -1.29 -1.27 9.48
CA HIS A 43 -0.45 -0.22 10.06
C HIS A 43 -1.29 0.63 11.01
N SER A 44 -0.89 0.67 12.27
CA SER A 44 -1.55 1.51 13.26
C SER A 44 -0.83 2.85 13.35
N VAL A 45 -1.59 3.93 13.16
CA VAL A 45 -1.15 5.30 13.30
C VAL A 45 -1.91 5.96 14.45
N GLU A 46 -1.24 6.72 15.27
CA GLU A 46 -1.85 7.58 16.27
C GLU A 46 -1.45 9.02 15.96
N PHE A 47 -2.44 9.87 15.72
CA PHE A 47 -2.22 11.28 15.38
C PHE A 47 -3.31 12.15 16.01
N ASN A 48 -2.91 13.22 16.67
CA ASN A 48 -3.80 14.13 17.41
C ASN A 48 -4.76 13.42 18.39
N GLY A 49 -4.28 12.36 19.03
CA GLY A 49 -5.07 11.58 20.01
C GLY A 49 -6.05 10.58 19.38
N GLU A 50 -6.13 10.52 18.06
CA GLU A 50 -6.95 9.53 17.36
C GLU A 50 -6.10 8.38 16.79
N LYS A 51 -6.68 7.17 16.78
CA LYS A 51 -6.05 5.96 16.25
C LYS A 51 -6.65 5.56 14.92
N TYR A 52 -5.78 5.29 13.95
CA TYR A 52 -6.14 4.86 12.61
C TYR A 52 -5.53 3.51 12.30
N GLY A 53 -6.33 2.59 11.76
CA GLY A 53 -5.88 1.29 11.29
C GLY A 53 -5.88 1.27 9.77
N LEU A 54 -4.69 1.36 9.15
CA LEU A 54 -4.52 1.42 7.70
C LEU A 54 -4.11 0.06 7.14
N ARG A 55 -4.53 -0.21 5.92
CA ARG A 55 -4.17 -1.42 5.18
C ARG A 55 -3.59 -1.11 3.80
N LEU A 56 -4.07 -0.07 3.14
CA LEU A 56 -3.66 0.33 1.78
C LEU A 56 -3.11 1.74 1.73
N ILE A 57 -3.77 2.70 2.39
CA ILE A 57 -3.30 4.10 2.42
C ILE A 57 -1.96 4.18 3.17
N PRO A 58 -0.95 4.87 2.61
CA PRO A 58 0.32 5.11 3.29
C PRO A 58 0.15 5.81 4.64
N SER A 59 0.92 5.39 5.64
CA SER A 59 0.81 5.88 7.02
C SER A 59 1.15 7.37 7.20
N GLY A 60 1.81 7.97 6.22
CA GLY A 60 2.09 9.40 6.20
C GLY A 60 0.95 10.28 5.72
N PHE A 61 -0.27 9.75 5.60
CA PHE A 61 -1.47 10.45 5.14
C PHE A 61 -1.77 11.76 5.88
N VAL A 62 -1.26 11.91 7.08
CA VAL A 62 -1.40 13.12 7.92
C VAL A 62 -0.71 14.34 7.31
N HIS A 63 0.32 14.15 6.48
CA HIS A 63 0.92 15.21 5.70
C HIS A 63 0.05 15.45 4.45
N THR A 64 -0.75 16.51 4.48
CA THR A 64 -1.85 16.73 3.53
C THR A 64 -1.41 17.20 2.15
N ASP A 65 -0.18 17.68 2.01
CA ASP A 65 0.33 18.20 0.73
C ASP A 65 0.99 17.09 -0.12
N ALA A 66 1.31 15.95 0.49
CA ALA A 66 1.92 14.83 -0.22
C ALA A 66 0.93 14.05 -1.07
N LYS A 67 1.35 13.60 -2.26
CA LYS A 67 0.64 12.55 -2.99
C LYS A 67 0.80 11.22 -2.28
N LEU A 68 -0.27 10.44 -2.20
CA LEU A 68 -0.29 9.09 -1.61
C LEU A 68 -0.32 8.07 -2.73
N MET A 69 0.69 7.23 -2.82
CA MET A 69 0.84 6.31 -3.95
C MET A 69 0.86 4.85 -3.53
N ILE A 70 0.15 4.01 -4.27
CA ILE A 70 0.11 2.56 -4.08
C ILE A 70 0.84 1.94 -5.27
N GLY A 71 2.06 1.46 -5.01
CA GLY A 71 2.97 0.97 -6.05
C GLY A 71 2.56 -0.38 -6.65
N ALA A 72 3.03 -0.65 -7.87
CA ALA A 72 2.68 -1.82 -8.71
C ALA A 72 2.81 -3.19 -8.01
N GLY A 73 3.65 -3.29 -6.97
CA GLY A 73 3.83 -4.51 -6.17
C GLY A 73 2.69 -4.82 -5.20
N VAL A 74 1.82 -3.86 -4.92
CA VAL A 74 0.77 -3.99 -3.91
C VAL A 74 -0.44 -4.74 -4.47
N LEU A 75 -1.04 -5.60 -3.63
CA LEU A 75 -2.34 -6.20 -3.89
C LEU A 75 -3.41 -5.26 -3.36
N VAL A 76 -4.35 -4.85 -4.18
CA VAL A 76 -5.39 -3.88 -3.82
C VAL A 76 -6.75 -4.57 -3.66
N ASP A 77 -7.35 -4.40 -2.50
CA ASP A 77 -8.77 -4.69 -2.26
C ASP A 77 -9.54 -3.37 -2.36
N LYS A 78 -10.35 -3.20 -3.41
CA LYS A 78 -11.06 -1.95 -3.64
C LYS A 78 -12.03 -1.58 -2.52
N ASP A 79 -12.68 -2.59 -1.92
CA ASP A 79 -13.63 -2.35 -0.83
C ASP A 79 -12.91 -1.78 0.41
N VAL A 80 -11.69 -2.27 0.67
CA VAL A 80 -10.83 -1.76 1.74
C VAL A 80 -10.36 -0.34 1.41
N LEU A 81 -9.93 -0.09 0.17
CA LEU A 81 -9.45 1.23 -0.25
C LEU A 81 -10.54 2.29 -0.11
N PHE A 82 -11.74 2.03 -0.63
CA PHE A 82 -12.84 2.98 -0.54
C PHE A 82 -13.32 3.20 0.89
N LYS A 83 -13.27 2.15 1.73
CA LYS A 83 -13.54 2.30 3.16
C LYS A 83 -12.52 3.23 3.82
N GLU A 84 -11.23 3.08 3.53
CA GLU A 84 -10.18 3.96 4.07
C GLU A 84 -10.35 5.41 3.57
N PHE A 85 -10.82 5.64 2.35
CA PHE A 85 -11.17 6.99 1.87
C PHE A 85 -12.23 7.65 2.75
N GLU A 86 -13.29 6.93 3.13
CA GLU A 86 -14.33 7.44 4.01
C GLU A 86 -13.84 7.66 5.44
N ASP A 87 -13.09 6.69 5.98
CA ASP A 87 -12.56 6.75 7.34
C ASP A 87 -11.57 7.93 7.51
N LEU A 88 -10.89 8.33 6.44
CA LEU A 88 -9.84 9.36 6.42
C LEU A 88 -10.24 10.64 5.68
N LYS A 89 -11.53 10.83 5.37
CA LYS A 89 -12.02 11.96 4.55
C LYS A 89 -11.58 13.34 5.04
N LYS A 90 -11.39 13.51 6.35
CA LYS A 90 -10.91 14.79 6.92
C LYS A 90 -9.48 15.18 6.52
N TYR A 91 -8.72 14.25 5.94
CA TYR A 91 -7.36 14.47 5.43
C TYR A 91 -7.31 14.54 3.90
N ASN A 92 -8.45 14.59 3.22
CA ASN A 92 -8.55 14.65 1.76
C ASN A 92 -7.74 13.55 1.05
N VAL A 93 -7.69 12.34 1.63
CA VAL A 93 -6.86 11.24 1.09
C VAL A 93 -7.34 10.79 -0.27
N LYS A 94 -8.66 10.85 -0.52
CA LYS A 94 -9.27 10.39 -1.77
C LYS A 94 -8.73 11.17 -2.98
N GLU A 95 -8.61 12.50 -2.85
CA GLU A 95 -8.24 13.42 -3.93
C GLU A 95 -6.75 13.34 -4.30
N ARG A 96 -5.94 12.72 -3.46
CA ARG A 96 -4.49 12.66 -3.62
C ARG A 96 -3.92 11.25 -3.55
N THR A 97 -4.78 10.22 -3.56
CA THR A 97 -4.35 8.82 -3.61
C THR A 97 -4.37 8.33 -5.04
N PHE A 98 -3.26 7.70 -5.45
CA PHE A 98 -3.09 7.11 -6.76
C PHE A 98 -2.66 5.65 -6.64
N VAL A 99 -3.17 4.84 -7.57
CA VAL A 99 -2.94 3.40 -7.63
C VAL A 99 -2.25 3.07 -8.95
N ASP A 100 -1.17 2.32 -8.89
CA ASP A 100 -0.51 1.86 -10.10
C ASP A 100 -1.44 0.94 -10.90
N PRO A 101 -1.62 1.13 -12.21
CA PRO A 101 -2.49 0.30 -13.05
C PRO A 101 -2.10 -1.18 -13.05
N ARG A 102 -0.86 -1.51 -12.68
CA ARG A 102 -0.33 -2.88 -12.58
C ARG A 102 -0.58 -3.54 -11.23
N CYS A 103 -1.21 -2.86 -10.27
CA CYS A 103 -1.62 -3.47 -9.00
C CYS A 103 -2.59 -4.62 -9.24
N ALA A 104 -2.34 -5.75 -8.61
CA ALA A 104 -3.25 -6.88 -8.69
C ALA A 104 -4.44 -6.72 -7.74
N ILE A 105 -5.63 -7.05 -8.21
CA ILE A 105 -6.88 -6.83 -7.45
C ILE A 105 -7.28 -8.09 -6.68
N ILE A 106 -7.53 -7.92 -5.40
CA ILE A 106 -8.13 -8.96 -4.56
C ILE A 106 -9.64 -9.00 -4.81
N THR A 107 -10.15 -10.17 -5.15
CA THR A 107 -11.57 -10.43 -5.38
C THR A 107 -12.20 -11.20 -4.22
N LYS A 108 -13.53 -11.33 -4.25
CA LYS A 108 -14.27 -12.18 -3.30
C LYS A 108 -13.80 -13.64 -3.37
N ASP A 109 -13.54 -14.16 -4.58
CA ASP A 109 -13.01 -15.51 -4.77
C ASP A 109 -11.67 -15.70 -4.06
N HIS A 110 -10.74 -14.76 -4.18
CA HIS A 110 -9.46 -14.83 -3.47
C HIS A 110 -9.65 -14.94 -1.95
N ARG A 111 -10.56 -14.13 -1.38
CA ARG A 111 -10.87 -14.18 0.07
C ARG A 111 -11.51 -15.51 0.48
N GLU A 112 -12.38 -16.08 -0.37
CA GLU A 112 -12.98 -17.39 -0.11
C GLU A 112 -11.94 -18.52 -0.19
N ARG A 113 -11.09 -18.53 -1.21
CA ARG A 113 -10.00 -19.50 -1.37
C ARG A 113 -9.04 -19.46 -0.19
N ASP A 114 -8.69 -18.27 0.29
CA ASP A 114 -7.83 -18.08 1.45
C ASP A 114 -8.45 -18.68 2.72
N LYS A 115 -9.73 -18.41 2.97
CA LYS A 115 -10.47 -18.91 4.15
C LYS A 115 -10.73 -20.42 4.10
N LYS A 116 -11.01 -20.96 2.91
CA LYS A 116 -11.34 -22.39 2.72
C LYS A 116 -10.09 -23.29 2.70
N SER A 117 -8.92 -22.75 2.44
CA SER A 117 -7.68 -23.51 2.41
C SER A 117 -7.26 -23.91 3.82
N GLU A 118 -7.33 -25.22 4.13
CA GLU A 118 -6.83 -25.73 5.42
C GLU A 118 -5.36 -25.40 5.65
N HIS A 119 -4.55 -25.43 4.60
CA HIS A 119 -3.14 -25.08 4.68
C HIS A 119 -2.96 -23.61 5.09
N LEU A 120 -3.63 -22.68 4.41
CA LEU A 120 -3.52 -21.25 4.72
C LEU A 120 -4.14 -20.91 6.07
N ALA A 121 -5.33 -21.38 6.33
CA ALA A 121 -6.07 -21.03 7.55
C ALA A 121 -5.50 -21.69 8.81
N LYS A 122 -5.16 -23.00 8.76
CA LYS A 122 -4.78 -23.76 9.96
C LYS A 122 -3.28 -23.89 10.16
N LYS A 123 -2.49 -24.08 9.07
CA LYS A 123 -1.03 -24.27 9.19
C LYS A 123 -0.24 -22.97 9.13
N ILE A 124 -0.65 -22.04 8.26
CA ILE A 124 0.05 -20.75 8.07
C ILE A 124 -0.54 -19.66 8.98
N GLY A 125 -1.83 -19.74 9.33
CA GLY A 125 -2.51 -18.68 10.09
C GLY A 125 -2.77 -17.43 9.26
N SER A 126 -3.18 -17.61 7.99
CA SER A 126 -3.53 -16.50 7.10
C SER A 126 -4.61 -15.60 7.71
N THR A 127 -4.54 -14.31 7.42
CA THR A 127 -5.54 -13.33 7.83
C THR A 127 -6.89 -13.50 7.12
N GLY A 128 -6.97 -14.36 6.09
CA GLY A 128 -8.16 -14.56 5.28
C GLY A 128 -8.49 -13.37 4.36
N SER A 129 -7.52 -12.48 4.15
CA SER A 129 -7.67 -11.28 3.30
C SER A 129 -7.58 -11.56 1.80
N GLY A 130 -7.23 -12.79 1.39
CA GLY A 130 -7.12 -13.19 0.00
C GLY A 130 -5.77 -12.88 -0.65
N CYS A 131 -4.80 -12.38 0.10
CA CYS A 131 -3.50 -11.99 -0.44
C CYS A 131 -2.71 -13.18 -1.02
N GLY A 132 -2.71 -14.33 -0.36
CA GLY A 132 -2.03 -15.53 -0.84
C GLY A 132 -2.57 -15.98 -2.21
N PRO A 133 -3.87 -16.27 -2.34
CA PRO A 133 -4.49 -16.65 -3.62
C PRO A 133 -4.32 -15.57 -4.71
N ALA A 134 -4.50 -14.30 -4.41
CA ALA A 134 -4.31 -13.22 -5.38
C ALA A 134 -2.86 -13.14 -5.89
N ASN A 135 -1.88 -13.35 -5.00
CA ASN A 135 -0.47 -13.36 -5.39
C ASN A 135 -0.14 -14.61 -6.25
N SER A 136 -0.74 -15.76 -5.95
CA SER A 136 -0.63 -16.95 -6.80
C SER A 136 -1.15 -16.67 -8.20
N ASP A 137 -2.35 -16.09 -8.32
CA ASP A 137 -2.95 -15.76 -9.62
C ASP A 137 -2.15 -14.67 -10.36
N ARG A 138 -1.50 -13.76 -9.61
CA ARG A 138 -0.56 -12.79 -10.20
C ARG A 138 0.65 -13.46 -10.84
N VAL A 139 1.26 -14.43 -10.16
CA VAL A 139 2.39 -15.19 -10.71
C VAL A 139 1.97 -15.98 -11.95
N LEU A 140 0.75 -16.54 -11.94
CA LEU A 140 0.14 -17.23 -13.08
C LEU A 140 -0.36 -16.28 -14.18
N ARG A 141 -0.33 -14.97 -13.96
CA ARG A 141 -0.83 -13.93 -14.88
C ARG A 141 -2.32 -14.04 -15.20
N THR A 142 -3.11 -14.52 -14.25
CA THR A 142 -4.57 -14.68 -14.37
C THR A 142 -5.36 -13.70 -13.51
N VAL A 143 -4.67 -12.94 -12.65
CA VAL A 143 -5.29 -11.94 -11.78
C VAL A 143 -5.76 -10.72 -12.57
N LYS A 144 -6.88 -10.11 -12.15
CA LYS A 144 -7.28 -8.78 -12.63
C LYS A 144 -6.31 -7.73 -12.11
N LEU A 145 -5.97 -6.77 -12.96
CA LEU A 145 -5.17 -5.61 -12.59
C LEU A 145 -6.07 -4.38 -12.30
N ALA A 146 -5.49 -3.35 -11.70
CA ALA A 146 -6.23 -2.14 -11.35
C ALA A 146 -6.83 -1.43 -12.58
N ASN A 147 -6.13 -1.46 -13.73
CA ASN A 147 -6.65 -0.93 -15.00
C ASN A 147 -7.85 -1.69 -15.56
N ASP A 148 -8.15 -2.89 -15.05
CA ASP A 148 -9.32 -3.67 -15.47
C ASP A 148 -10.57 -3.36 -14.61
N VAL A 149 -10.44 -2.41 -13.66
CA VAL A 149 -11.49 -2.08 -12.68
C VAL A 149 -11.97 -0.66 -12.89
N PRO A 150 -13.15 -0.45 -13.51
CA PRO A 150 -13.65 0.88 -13.85
C PRO A 150 -13.75 1.85 -12.66
N GLU A 151 -14.07 1.33 -11.47
CA GLU A 151 -14.20 2.15 -10.28
C GLU A 151 -12.87 2.74 -9.77
N LEU A 152 -11.74 2.25 -10.30
CA LEU A 152 -10.40 2.76 -9.98
C LEU A 152 -9.85 3.71 -11.05
N GLU A 153 -10.54 3.92 -12.17
CA GLU A 153 -10.05 4.69 -13.33
C GLU A 153 -9.55 6.08 -12.92
N ASP A 154 -10.31 6.81 -12.11
CA ASP A 154 -9.97 8.16 -11.64
C ASP A 154 -8.75 8.21 -10.69
N TYR A 155 -8.29 7.06 -10.21
CA TYR A 155 -7.18 6.95 -9.26
C TYR A 155 -5.92 6.36 -9.90
N LEU A 156 -5.94 6.03 -11.20
CA LEU A 156 -4.80 5.38 -11.84
C LEU A 156 -3.68 6.39 -12.16
N ALA A 157 -2.45 6.01 -11.83
CA ALA A 157 -1.26 6.74 -12.22
C ALA A 157 -0.07 5.77 -12.35
N ASP A 158 0.86 6.04 -13.26
CA ASP A 158 2.14 5.33 -13.28
C ASP A 158 2.99 5.81 -12.09
N VAL A 159 2.88 5.07 -11.00
CA VAL A 159 3.54 5.42 -9.73
C VAL A 159 5.05 5.46 -9.87
N SER A 160 5.64 4.58 -10.67
CA SER A 160 7.08 4.57 -10.91
C SER A 160 7.53 5.81 -11.65
N LEU A 161 6.83 6.18 -12.72
CA LEU A 161 7.12 7.38 -13.50
C LEU A 161 7.01 8.64 -12.64
N GLU A 162 5.87 8.84 -11.98
CA GLU A 162 5.64 10.04 -11.14
C GLU A 162 6.65 10.16 -10.00
N THR A 163 7.03 9.01 -9.40
CA THR A 163 8.03 8.99 -8.33
C THR A 163 9.40 9.44 -8.84
N ASN A 164 9.82 8.94 -10.01
CA ASN A 164 11.08 9.32 -10.63
C ASN A 164 11.06 10.79 -11.08
N ASP A 165 9.97 11.26 -11.67
CA ASP A 165 9.81 12.65 -12.09
C ASP A 165 9.96 13.63 -10.90
N VAL A 166 9.37 13.30 -9.74
CA VAL A 166 9.53 14.11 -8.53
C VAL A 166 10.98 14.12 -8.06
N LEU A 167 11.67 12.98 -8.06
CA LEU A 167 13.08 12.90 -7.69
C LEU A 167 13.95 13.68 -8.66
N ASP A 168 13.76 13.54 -9.97
CA ASP A 168 14.54 14.23 -11.00
C ASP A 168 14.37 15.77 -10.91
N ASN A 169 13.20 16.22 -10.45
CA ASN A 169 12.93 17.64 -10.20
C ASN A 169 13.36 18.13 -8.80
N GLY A 170 14.09 17.31 -8.05
CA GLY A 170 14.66 17.70 -6.76
C GLY A 170 13.74 17.54 -5.56
N GLY A 171 12.58 16.91 -5.73
CA GLY A 171 11.63 16.61 -4.66
C GLY A 171 12.05 15.44 -3.78
N ASP A 172 11.27 15.18 -2.75
CA ASP A 172 11.52 14.15 -1.74
C ASP A 172 10.42 13.08 -1.75
N VAL A 173 10.85 11.81 -1.65
CA VAL A 173 9.97 10.65 -1.70
C VAL A 173 10.18 9.77 -0.48
N PHE A 174 9.09 9.37 0.16
CA PHE A 174 9.07 8.35 1.21
C PHE A 174 8.42 7.08 0.71
N ILE A 175 9.09 5.93 0.90
CA ILE A 175 8.54 4.61 0.55
C ILE A 175 8.32 3.80 1.83
N GLU A 176 7.06 3.48 2.10
CA GLU A 176 6.64 2.61 3.17
C GLU A 176 6.64 1.16 2.70
N GLY A 177 7.68 0.41 3.06
CA GLY A 177 7.78 -1.02 2.79
C GLY A 177 7.08 -1.89 3.85
N CYS A 178 6.90 -3.17 3.51
CA CYS A 178 6.41 -4.17 4.48
C CYS A 178 7.57 -4.82 5.25
N ILE A 179 7.78 -6.11 5.11
CA ILE A 179 8.82 -6.87 5.79
C ILE A 179 9.95 -7.15 4.80
N ILE A 180 11.20 -7.22 5.26
CA ILE A 180 12.42 -7.47 4.45
C ILE A 180 12.27 -8.67 3.48
N SER A 181 11.58 -9.71 3.87
CA SER A 181 11.36 -10.89 3.03
C SER A 181 10.64 -10.59 1.69
N LEU A 182 10.10 -9.39 1.51
CA LEU A 182 9.35 -8.95 0.33
C LEU A 182 10.11 -7.93 -0.53
N LEU A 183 11.35 -7.57 -0.18
CA LEU A 183 12.19 -6.68 -0.98
C LEU A 183 12.54 -7.22 -2.38
N TRP A 184 12.29 -8.52 -2.66
CA TRP A 184 12.49 -9.13 -3.98
C TRP A 184 11.55 -8.62 -5.08
N ASN A 185 10.55 -7.80 -4.73
CA ASN A 185 9.61 -7.22 -5.68
C ASN A 185 9.76 -5.69 -5.86
N LEU A 186 10.80 -5.09 -5.32
CA LEU A 186 11.11 -3.67 -5.52
C LEU A 186 11.80 -3.46 -6.87
N SER A 187 11.07 -3.60 -7.97
CA SER A 187 11.42 -3.02 -9.26
C SER A 187 11.02 -1.53 -9.30
N ILE A 188 11.33 -0.79 -8.23
CA ILE A 188 10.97 0.64 -8.15
C ILE A 188 12.17 1.53 -8.49
N CYS A 189 13.37 0.95 -8.58
CA CYS A 189 14.58 1.67 -8.96
C CYS A 189 15.26 0.95 -10.12
N ASN A 190 14.90 1.26 -11.35
CA ASN A 190 15.70 1.04 -12.55
C ASN A 190 15.55 2.26 -13.44
#